data_e17b1654cc936f9bf224be7a0800ec98
#
_entry.id   e17b1654cc936f9bf224be7a0800ec98
#
_cell.length_a   1.000
_cell.length_b   1.000
_cell.length_c   1.000
_cell.angle_alpha   90.00
_cell.angle_beta   90.00
_cell.angle_gamma   90.00
#
_symmetry.space_group_name_H-M   'P 1'
#
loop_
_entity.id
_entity.type
_entity.pdbx_description
1 polymer ?
#
loop_
_entity_poly.entity_id
_entity_poly.type
_entity_poly.pdbx_seq_one_letter_code
_entity_poly.pdbx_strand_id
1 'polypeptide(L)'
;MCIRDSFNEDGSSVSISKSDEPTAPRGTVSLPLVGRVAAGIPILAEQNIEDTFTIPTEIATDQGSFILEVHGSSMINVGIFNGDYIIVREQKSAMNGEIVVAMIDGSATVKTFYKEQGRVRLQPENDTMEPIYATNPVILGKVVGLMRRFS
;
A
#
# COMPACT_ATOMS: atom_id res chain seq x y z
N MET A 1 7.56 -23.50 2.26
CA MET A 1 7.74 -23.02 2.75
C MET A 1 8.53 -22.88 3.40
N CYS A 2 8.20 -22.93 3.52
CA CYS A 2 8.65 -22.45 4.28
C CYS A 2 9.22 -22.44 4.88
N ILE A 3 9.18 -22.86 4.97
CA ILE A 3 9.56 -22.61 5.82
C ILE A 3 10.32 -22.88 6.35
N ARG A 4 10.31 -23.42 6.48
CA ARG A 4 10.89 -23.43 7.25
C ARG A 4 11.76 -23.53 7.56
N ASP A 5 11.53 -24.02 7.47
CA ASP A 5 12.21 -23.83 8.15
C ASP A 5 12.95 -23.81 8.36
N SER A 6 12.88 -24.46 8.16
CA SER A 6 13.49 -24.15 8.70
C SER A 6 14.15 -24.12 8.91
N PHE A 7 14.18 -24.78 8.93
CA PHE A 7 14.75 -24.51 9.55
C PHE A 7 15.45 -24.68 9.72
N ASN A 8 15.44 -25.43 9.81
CA ASN A 8 16.06 -25.41 10.48
C ASN A 8 16.66 -25.72 10.70
N GLU A 9 16.65 -26.22 10.68
CA GLU A 9 17.12 -26.23 11.25
C GLU A 9 17.95 -26.15 11.60
N ASP A 10 17.96 -26.80 11.37
CA ASP A 10 18.68 -26.42 12.06
C ASP A 10 19.30 -26.03 12.47
N GLY A 11 19.19 -26.48 12.27
CA GLY A 11 19.63 -25.80 12.96
C GLY A 11 20.12 -25.01 13.20
N SER A 12 19.91 -25.28 13.02
CA SER A 12 20.12 -24.25 13.44
C SER A 12 20.24 -23.37 13.61
N SER A 13 20.05 -23.54 13.42
CA SER A 13 19.97 -22.41 13.78
C SER A 13 20.10 -21.50 13.99
N VAL A 14 20.05 -21.86 13.88
CA VAL A 14 19.99 -20.73 14.19
C VAL A 14 20.27 -19.92 14.64
N SER A 15 20.12 -19.94 14.39
CA SER A 15 20.21 -18.86 14.79
C SER A 15 20.38 -17.98 15.13
N ILE A 16 20.45 -18.18 15.10
CA ILE A 16 20.48 -17.13 15.43
C ILE A 16 20.77 -16.33 15.90
N SER A 17 20.77 -16.39 15.81
CA SER A 17 20.87 -15.37 16.22
C SER A 17 21.08 -14.61 16.70
N LYS A 18 21.28 -14.74 16.80
CA LYS A 18 21.35 -13.82 17.23
C LYS A 18 21.50 -12.93 17.52
N SER A 19 21.64 -13.09 17.42
CA SER A 19 21.66 -12.05 17.63
C SER A 19 21.83 -11.24 17.67
N ASP A 20 21.90 -11.40 17.50
CA ASP A 20 21.90 -10.51 17.48
C ASP A 20 21.76 -9.59 17.46
N GLU A 21 21.70 -9.56 17.31
CA GLU A 21 21.43 -8.60 17.24
C GLU A 21 20.99 -7.81 17.26
N PRO A 22 20.85 -7.56 17.29
CA PRO A 22 20.39 -6.78 17.30
C PRO A 22 20.12 -5.91 17.10
N THR A 23 20.04 -5.57 16.68
CA THR A 23 20.02 -4.73 16.48
C THR A 23 19.51 -4.07 15.93
N ALA A 24 19.55 -4.02 15.47
CA ALA A 24 19.18 -3.38 14.83
C ALA A 24 18.52 -3.36 14.05
N PRO A 25 18.28 -3.12 13.88
CA PRO A 25 17.25 -3.03 13.29
C PRO A 25 17.13 -2.72 12.06
N ARG A 26 17.22 -3.41 11.40
CA ARG A 26 16.75 -3.22 10.36
C ARG A 26 15.55 -2.71 10.57
N GLY A 27 15.22 -2.41 11.19
CA GLY A 27 14.23 -1.65 11.44
C GLY A 27 12.91 -2.00 11.06
N THR A 28 12.02 -1.51 11.93
CA THR A 28 10.62 -1.48 11.60
C THR A 28 10.15 -0.05 11.77
N VAL A 29 9.01 0.25 11.16
CA VAL A 29 8.40 1.55 11.29
C VAL A 29 6.91 1.33 11.50
N SER A 30 6.30 2.19 12.32
CA SER A 30 4.85 2.14 12.54
C SER A 30 4.20 3.07 11.56
N LEU A 31 3.33 2.54 10.71
CA LEU A 31 2.60 3.32 9.71
C LEU A 31 1.14 3.40 10.10
N PRO A 32 0.51 4.56 9.90
CA PRO A 32 -0.90 4.71 10.24
C PRO A 32 -1.80 3.99 9.26
N LEU A 33 -2.85 3.36 9.78
CA LEU A 33 -3.94 2.86 8.96
C LEU A 33 -4.95 3.99 8.83
N VAL A 34 -5.14 4.44 7.59
CA VAL A 34 -6.08 5.51 7.31
C VAL A 34 -7.43 4.87 7.01
N GLY A 35 -8.40 5.13 7.84
CA GLY A 35 -9.72 4.50 7.69
C GLY A 35 -10.67 5.31 6.84
N ARG A 36 -10.46 6.61 6.79
CA ARG A 36 -11.33 7.49 6.03
C ARG A 36 -10.49 8.56 5.36
N VAL A 37 -10.82 8.86 4.12
CA VAL A 37 -10.19 9.94 3.41
C VAL A 37 -11.29 10.92 3.00
N ALA A 38 -11.13 12.18 3.39
CA ALA A 38 -12.10 13.21 3.07
C ALA A 38 -11.42 14.35 2.33
N ALA A 39 -12.11 14.90 1.35
CA ALA A 39 -11.58 16.03 0.60
C ALA A 39 -11.40 17.23 1.54
N GLY A 40 -10.31 17.95 1.35
CA GLY A 40 -10.04 19.15 2.15
C GLY A 40 -9.38 18.88 3.48
N ILE A 41 -9.18 17.62 3.85
CA ILE A 41 -8.52 17.25 5.10
C ILE A 41 -7.27 16.48 4.72
N PRO A 42 -6.09 16.81 5.30
CA PRO A 42 -4.89 16.04 5.00
C PRO A 42 -5.09 14.57 5.32
N ILE A 43 -4.59 13.71 4.45
CA ILE A 43 -4.84 12.27 4.59
C ILE A 43 -4.32 11.72 5.91
N LEU A 44 -3.22 12.25 6.42
CA LEU A 44 -2.63 11.81 7.68
C LEU A 44 -3.13 12.59 8.88
N ALA A 45 -4.22 13.34 8.74
CA ALA A 45 -4.83 14.02 9.89
C ALA A 45 -5.26 12.95 10.90
N GLU A 46 -5.08 13.28 12.18
CA GLU A 46 -5.34 12.33 13.25
C GLU A 46 -6.73 11.73 13.18
N GLN A 47 -7.70 12.51 12.77
CA GLN A 47 -9.09 12.04 12.72
C GLN A 47 -9.32 10.97 11.66
N ASN A 48 -8.38 10.80 10.71
CA ASN A 48 -8.49 9.78 9.68
C ASN A 48 -7.77 8.49 10.05
N ILE A 49 -7.00 8.49 11.11
CA ILE A 49 -6.16 7.36 11.48
C ILE A 49 -6.91 6.46 12.46
N GLU A 50 -7.06 5.19 12.09
CA GLU A 50 -7.78 4.20 12.91
C GLU A 50 -6.86 3.34 13.74
N ASP A 51 -5.65 3.08 13.25
CA ASP A 51 -4.76 2.14 13.90
C ASP A 51 -3.36 2.35 13.34
N THR A 52 -2.40 1.55 13.77
CA THR A 52 -1.06 1.55 13.20
C THR A 52 -0.62 0.12 12.97
N PHE A 53 0.23 -0.06 11.97
CA PHE A 53 0.85 -1.36 11.69
C PHE A 53 2.37 -1.20 11.71
N THR A 54 3.05 -2.20 12.19
CA THR A 54 4.52 -2.23 12.19
C THR A 54 4.98 -2.93 10.92
N ILE A 55 5.78 -2.23 10.13
CA ILE A 55 6.18 -2.66 8.79
C ILE A 55 7.71 -2.62 8.70
N PRO A 56 8.33 -3.61 8.03
CA PRO A 56 9.78 -3.52 7.79
C PRO A 56 10.14 -2.29 6.98
N THR A 57 11.23 -1.62 7.34
CA THR A 57 11.64 -0.42 6.63
C THR A 57 12.10 -0.70 5.21
N GLU A 58 12.37 -1.96 4.86
CA GLU A 58 12.69 -2.31 3.48
C GLU A 58 11.50 -2.06 2.55
N ILE A 59 10.28 -2.08 3.07
CA ILE A 59 9.08 -1.90 2.26
C ILE A 59 8.71 -0.42 2.17
N ALA A 60 8.73 0.27 3.30
CA ALA A 60 8.33 1.66 3.35
C ALA A 60 8.97 2.34 4.54
N THR A 61 9.12 3.65 4.45
CA THR A 61 9.64 4.46 5.54
C THR A 61 8.49 5.25 6.16
N ASP A 62 8.75 5.87 7.30
CA ASP A 62 7.73 6.64 7.99
C ASP A 62 7.51 8.02 7.39
N GLN A 63 8.20 8.35 6.30
CA GLN A 63 8.06 9.68 5.72
C GLN A 63 6.90 9.71 4.76
N GLY A 64 5.71 9.97 5.28
CA GLY A 64 4.52 10.10 4.46
C GLY A 64 3.89 8.81 3.99
N SER A 65 4.40 7.67 4.45
CA SER A 65 3.79 6.39 4.09
C SER A 65 2.60 6.09 4.99
N PHE A 66 1.63 5.38 4.46
CA PHE A 66 0.43 5.03 5.20
C PHE A 66 -0.16 3.75 4.64
N ILE A 67 -1.17 3.23 5.32
CA ILE A 67 -1.83 1.98 4.95
C ILE A 67 -3.30 2.26 4.73
N LEU A 68 -3.87 1.64 3.70
CA LEU A 68 -5.30 1.70 3.41
C LEU A 68 -5.83 0.29 3.30
N GLU A 69 -7.06 0.09 3.73
CA GLU A 69 -7.77 -1.16 3.50
C GLU A 69 -8.51 -1.06 2.16
N VAL A 70 -8.39 -2.09 1.35
CA VAL A 70 -9.00 -2.12 0.02
C VAL A 70 -10.45 -2.56 0.14
N HIS A 71 -11.32 -1.81 -0.51
CA HIS A 71 -12.74 -2.15 -0.60
C HIS A 71 -13.10 -2.32 -2.07
N GLY A 72 -13.73 -3.43 -2.40
CA GLY A 72 -14.18 -3.69 -3.76
C GLY A 72 -13.21 -4.55 -4.54
N SER A 73 -13.47 -4.69 -5.84
CA SER A 73 -12.79 -5.66 -6.68
C SER A 73 -12.12 -5.05 -7.91
N SER A 74 -11.82 -3.75 -7.88
CA SER A 74 -11.32 -3.09 -9.08
C SER A 74 -9.92 -3.51 -9.48
N MET A 75 -9.16 -4.18 -8.61
CA MET A 75 -7.76 -4.50 -8.87
C MET A 75 -7.48 -5.99 -8.75
N ILE A 76 -8.47 -6.84 -8.96
CA ILE A 76 -8.31 -8.27 -8.76
C ILE A 76 -7.34 -8.91 -9.74
N ASN A 77 -7.20 -8.37 -10.95
CA ASN A 77 -6.30 -8.96 -11.95
C ASN A 77 -4.83 -8.81 -11.58
N VAL A 78 -4.49 -7.91 -10.66
CA VAL A 78 -3.12 -7.79 -10.17
C VAL A 78 -2.98 -8.35 -8.76
N GLY A 79 -4.00 -9.08 -8.29
CA GLY A 79 -3.90 -9.76 -7.01
C GLY A 79 -4.23 -8.92 -5.80
N ILE A 80 -4.87 -7.78 -5.97
CA ILE A 80 -5.31 -6.94 -4.85
C ILE A 80 -6.81 -7.17 -4.67
N PHE A 81 -7.19 -7.66 -3.51
CA PHE A 81 -8.56 -8.10 -3.24
C PHE A 81 -9.18 -7.32 -2.10
N ASN A 82 -10.52 -7.36 -2.04
CA ASN A 82 -11.26 -6.74 -0.96
C ASN A 82 -10.75 -7.24 0.39
N GLY A 83 -10.51 -6.32 1.31
CA GLY A 83 -10.00 -6.65 2.63
C GLY A 83 -8.48 -6.64 2.75
N ASP A 84 -7.76 -6.53 1.64
CA ASP A 84 -6.31 -6.41 1.69
C ASP A 84 -5.92 -5.05 2.24
N TYR A 85 -4.72 -4.99 2.82
CA TYR A 85 -4.13 -3.74 3.28
C TYR A 85 -3.01 -3.37 2.33
N ILE A 86 -3.07 -2.20 1.73
CA ILE A 86 -2.01 -1.73 0.84
C ILE A 86 -1.14 -0.73 1.57
N ILE A 87 0.15 -0.82 1.32
CA ILE A 87 1.13 0.10 1.88
C ILE A 87 1.41 1.14 0.80
N VAL A 88 1.19 2.41 1.12
CA VAL A 88 1.23 3.49 0.17
C VAL A 88 2.33 4.46 0.55
N ARG A 89 3.22 4.77 -0.39
CA ARG A 89 4.23 5.79 -0.20
C ARG A 89 3.70 7.09 -0.79
N GLU A 90 3.68 8.14 0.01
CA GLU A 90 3.16 9.42 -0.42
C GLU A 90 3.97 9.97 -1.59
N GLN A 91 3.29 10.31 -2.67
CA GLN A 91 3.89 11.06 -3.77
C GLN A 91 2.75 11.70 -4.56
N LYS A 92 3.01 12.82 -5.18
CA LYS A 92 1.98 13.60 -5.85
C LYS A 92 1.95 13.37 -7.35
N SER A 93 2.89 12.64 -7.89
CA SER A 93 2.93 12.31 -9.29
C SER A 93 3.19 10.82 -9.44
N ALA A 94 2.97 10.30 -10.64
CA ALA A 94 3.13 8.89 -10.90
C ALA A 94 3.62 8.67 -12.32
N MET A 95 4.15 7.49 -12.58
CA MET A 95 4.60 7.08 -13.90
C MET A 95 3.64 6.03 -14.43
N ASN A 96 3.61 5.91 -15.76
CA ASN A 96 2.73 4.96 -16.41
C ASN A 96 2.96 3.54 -15.88
N GLY A 97 1.88 2.86 -15.56
CA GLY A 97 1.94 1.49 -15.07
C GLY A 97 2.04 1.36 -13.57
N GLU A 98 2.23 2.45 -12.85
CA GLU A 98 2.27 2.37 -11.39
C GLU A 98 0.88 2.28 -10.81
N ILE A 99 0.74 1.49 -9.74
CA ILE A 99 -0.52 1.39 -9.02
C ILE A 99 -0.54 2.51 -7.99
N VAL A 100 -1.56 3.34 -8.05
CA VAL A 100 -1.64 4.55 -7.23
C VAL A 100 -2.94 4.58 -6.46
N VAL A 101 -2.95 5.42 -5.43
CA VAL A 101 -4.17 5.83 -4.74
C VAL A 101 -4.46 7.25 -5.17
N ALA A 102 -5.64 7.47 -5.69
CA ALA A 102 -6.06 8.79 -6.17
C ALA A 102 -7.39 9.16 -5.56
N MET A 103 -7.63 10.47 -5.43
CA MET A 103 -8.92 10.99 -4.96
C MET A 103 -9.81 11.21 -6.17
N ILE A 104 -10.97 10.56 -6.17
CA ILE A 104 -11.97 10.74 -7.21
C ILE A 104 -13.30 10.99 -6.50
N ASP A 105 -13.89 12.13 -6.77
CA ASP A 105 -15.20 12.50 -6.21
C ASP A 105 -15.26 12.36 -4.69
N GLY A 106 -14.18 12.76 -4.03
CA GLY A 106 -14.14 12.77 -2.58
C GLY A 106 -13.78 11.44 -1.94
N SER A 107 -13.44 10.44 -2.74
CA SER A 107 -13.09 9.11 -2.22
C SER A 107 -11.73 8.69 -2.74
N ALA A 108 -11.00 7.94 -1.91
CA ALA A 108 -9.74 7.34 -2.35
C ALA A 108 -10.04 6.09 -3.15
N THR A 109 -9.35 5.94 -4.26
CA THR A 109 -9.50 4.76 -5.11
C THR A 109 -8.11 4.27 -5.53
N VAL A 110 -7.98 2.95 -5.73
CA VAL A 110 -6.73 2.32 -6.14
C VAL A 110 -6.88 1.91 -7.59
N LYS A 111 -5.99 2.40 -8.42
CA LYS A 111 -6.04 2.13 -9.87
C LYS A 111 -4.63 2.14 -10.44
N THR A 112 -4.46 1.63 -11.64
CA THR A 112 -3.20 1.74 -12.36
C THR A 112 -3.19 3.06 -13.12
N PHE A 113 -2.10 3.78 -13.02
CA PHE A 113 -1.97 5.12 -13.58
C PHE A 113 -1.40 5.07 -15.00
N TYR A 114 -2.06 5.80 -15.92
CA TYR A 114 -1.53 6.02 -17.26
C TYR A 114 -1.77 7.46 -17.65
N LYS A 115 -0.69 8.16 -18.02
CA LYS A 115 -0.83 9.51 -18.50
C LYS A 115 -1.06 9.49 -20.01
N GLU A 116 -2.16 10.08 -20.43
CA GLU A 116 -2.53 10.17 -21.83
C GLU A 116 -2.51 11.63 -22.24
N GLN A 117 -2.62 11.90 -23.53
CA GLN A 117 -2.59 13.25 -24.00
C GLN A 117 -3.82 14.00 -23.48
N GLY A 118 -3.57 15.03 -22.71
CA GLY A 118 -4.63 15.88 -22.17
C GLY A 118 -5.41 15.33 -21.02
N ARG A 119 -5.08 14.13 -20.54
CA ARG A 119 -5.82 13.51 -19.43
C ARG A 119 -5.02 12.40 -18.79
N VAL A 120 -5.55 11.89 -17.67
CA VAL A 120 -5.00 10.72 -16.99
C VAL A 120 -6.06 9.63 -17.04
N ARG A 121 -5.63 8.43 -17.37
CA ARG A 121 -6.50 7.26 -17.29
C ARG A 121 -6.15 6.50 -16.01
N LEU A 122 -7.15 6.29 -15.17
CA LEU A 122 -7.03 5.47 -13.97
C LEU A 122 -7.69 4.15 -14.30
N GLN A 123 -6.85 3.14 -14.53
CA GLN A 123 -7.28 1.88 -15.11
C GLN A 123 -7.56 0.87 -14.01
N PRO A 124 -8.79 0.35 -13.92
CA PRO A 124 -9.04 -0.78 -13.04
C PRO A 124 -8.43 -2.04 -13.64
N GLU A 125 -7.95 -2.92 -12.80
CA GLU A 125 -7.42 -4.22 -13.23
C GLU A 125 -8.52 -5.26 -13.02
N ASN A 126 -9.61 -5.05 -13.73
CA ASN A 126 -10.80 -5.89 -13.65
C ASN A 126 -11.54 -5.76 -15.00
N ASP A 127 -11.71 -6.88 -15.68
CA ASP A 127 -12.24 -6.90 -17.03
C ASP A 127 -13.68 -6.38 -17.12
N THR A 128 -14.39 -6.35 -16.01
CA THR A 128 -15.78 -5.91 -16.00
C THR A 128 -15.94 -4.44 -15.64
N MET A 129 -14.85 -3.72 -15.43
CA MET A 129 -14.91 -2.32 -14.99
C MET A 129 -14.28 -1.41 -16.01
N GLU A 130 -14.84 -0.21 -16.13
CA GLU A 130 -14.38 0.78 -17.09
C GLU A 130 -13.33 1.70 -16.46
N PRO A 131 -12.38 2.18 -17.26
CA PRO A 131 -11.40 3.14 -16.75
C PRO A 131 -12.05 4.49 -16.41
N ILE A 132 -11.40 5.19 -15.50
CA ILE A 132 -11.81 6.53 -15.10
C ILE A 132 -10.85 7.51 -15.75
N TYR A 133 -11.39 8.53 -16.41
CA TYR A 133 -10.57 9.56 -17.04
C TYR A 133 -10.70 10.85 -16.24
N ALA A 134 -9.58 11.48 -15.96
CA ALA A 134 -9.56 12.72 -15.20
C ALA A 134 -8.51 13.65 -15.80
N THR A 135 -8.79 14.95 -15.74
CA THR A 135 -7.85 15.91 -16.30
C THR A 135 -6.66 16.12 -15.36
N ASN A 136 -6.91 16.21 -14.08
CA ASN A 136 -5.87 16.53 -13.12
C ASN A 136 -6.21 15.89 -11.77
N PRO A 137 -6.17 14.55 -11.69
CA PRO A 137 -6.56 13.88 -10.46
C PRO A 137 -5.55 14.14 -9.37
N VAL A 138 -6.01 14.12 -8.13
CA VAL A 138 -5.14 14.24 -6.97
C VAL A 138 -4.57 12.85 -6.69
N ILE A 139 -3.27 12.69 -6.84
CA ILE A 139 -2.58 11.45 -6.53
C ILE A 139 -2.11 11.54 -5.08
N LEU A 140 -2.50 10.56 -4.28
CA LEU A 140 -2.12 10.52 -2.87
C LEU A 140 -0.81 9.77 -2.67
N GLY A 141 -0.57 8.74 -3.48
CA GLY A 141 0.66 7.99 -3.36
C GLY A 141 0.69 6.78 -4.26
N LYS A 142 1.81 6.07 -4.17
CA LYS A 142 2.07 4.87 -4.95
C LYS A 142 1.99 3.65 -4.03
N VAL A 143 1.32 2.60 -4.48
CA VAL A 143 1.26 1.35 -3.73
C VAL A 143 2.61 0.65 -3.84
N VAL A 144 3.24 0.39 -2.70
CA VAL A 144 4.56 -0.23 -2.64
C VAL A 144 4.55 -1.58 -1.96
N GLY A 145 3.44 -1.96 -1.36
CA GLY A 145 3.34 -3.25 -0.69
C GLY A 145 1.92 -3.65 -0.40
N LEU A 146 1.75 -4.88 0.02
CA LEU A 146 0.44 -5.47 0.27
C LEU A 146 0.55 -6.39 1.46
N MET A 147 -0.44 -6.36 2.33
CA MET A 147 -0.58 -7.32 3.41
C MET A 147 -1.95 -7.95 3.34
N ARG A 148 -2.00 -9.24 3.56
CA ARG A 148 -3.26 -9.98 3.57
C ARG A 148 -3.26 -10.94 4.73
N ARG A 149 -4.37 -10.96 5.44
CA ARG A 149 -4.51 -11.80 6.61
C ARG A 149 -5.58 -12.84 6.33
N PHE A 150 -5.29 -14.07 6.70
CA PHE A 150 -6.26 -15.16 6.64
C PHE A 150 -6.66 -15.47 8.07
N SER A 151 -7.93 -15.42 8.36
CA SER A 151 -8.37 -15.67 9.74
C SER A 151 -9.39 -16.78 9.81
#